data_b33c4b21b835cd05b908d7adb0d1b2a8
#
_entry.id   b33c4b21b835cd05b908d7adb0d1b2a8
#
_cell.length_a   1.000
_cell.length_b   1.000
_cell.length_c   1.000
_cell.angle_alpha   90.00
_cell.angle_beta   90.00
_cell.angle_gamma   90.00
#
_symmetry.space_group_name_H-M   'P 1'
#
loop_
_entity.id
_entity.type
_entity.pdbx_description
1 polymer ?
#
loop_
_entity_poly.entity_id
_entity_poly.type
_entity_poly.pdbx_seq_one_letter_code
_entity_poly.pdbx_strand_id
1 'polypeptide(L)'
;MTPKYAWENITQYIPKDKIIYEAFYGDGTSGEYLKELGCKKVIHEMIDFFDDITLPEYDILISNCPFSKSKEIMYRLLKLDKPFIILLPSAKINTSYLRIFKDFNLQIIIPRKRIHFEKKINGKTPDGWKNACNFDCFYYCYKMNLPNDIIWLE
;
A
#
# COMPACT_ATOMS: atom_id res chain seq x y z
N MET A 1 12.17 -0.31 1.03
CA MET A 1 11.44 -1.51 0.56
C MET A 1 10.46 -1.97 1.62
N THR A 2 9.30 -2.43 1.21
CA THR A 2 8.26 -2.89 2.12
C THR A 2 8.62 -4.27 2.64
N PRO A 3 8.76 -4.47 3.95
CA PRO A 3 9.04 -5.80 4.49
C PRO A 3 7.83 -6.71 4.35
N LYS A 4 8.06 -8.02 4.25
CA LYS A 4 6.99 -9.00 4.09
C LYS A 4 5.93 -8.92 5.19
N TYR A 5 6.36 -8.73 6.44
CA TYR A 5 5.43 -8.68 7.57
C TYR A 5 4.41 -7.54 7.45
N ALA A 6 4.71 -6.48 6.71
CA ALA A 6 3.74 -5.40 6.49
C ALA A 6 2.48 -5.90 5.77
N TRP A 7 2.63 -6.84 4.84
CA TRP A 7 1.49 -7.47 4.18
C TRP A 7 0.92 -8.64 4.97
N GLU A 8 1.77 -9.40 5.67
CA GLU A 8 1.31 -10.48 6.57
C GLU A 8 0.35 -9.95 7.63
N ASN A 9 0.64 -8.78 8.19
CA ASN A 9 -0.18 -8.15 9.24
C ASN A 9 -1.64 -7.94 8.82
N ILE A 10 -1.91 -7.76 7.53
CA ILE A 10 -3.24 -7.47 7.00
C ILE A 10 -3.78 -8.56 6.10
N THR A 11 -3.13 -9.72 6.07
CA THR A 11 -3.52 -10.80 5.14
C THR A 11 -4.99 -11.19 5.25
N GLN A 12 -5.57 -11.14 6.46
CA GLN A 12 -6.99 -11.44 6.68
C GLN A 12 -7.94 -10.47 5.96
N TYR A 13 -7.47 -9.27 5.64
CA TYR A 13 -8.27 -8.24 4.96
C TYR A 13 -8.04 -8.21 3.46
N ILE A 14 -7.10 -9.02 2.95
CA ILE A 14 -6.79 -9.07 1.52
C ILE A 14 -7.57 -10.22 0.88
N PRO A 15 -8.54 -9.94 -0.03
CA PRO A 15 -9.22 -10.98 -0.78
C PRO A 15 -8.25 -11.70 -1.70
N LYS A 16 -8.15 -13.04 -1.56
CA LYS A 16 -7.16 -13.85 -2.29
C LYS A 16 -7.62 -14.23 -3.71
N ASP A 17 -8.91 -14.09 -3.99
CA ASP A 17 -9.53 -14.44 -5.27
C ASP A 17 -9.63 -13.25 -6.24
N LYS A 18 -9.23 -12.06 -5.80
CA LYS A 18 -9.27 -10.83 -6.59
C LYS A 18 -7.96 -10.57 -7.31
N ILE A 19 -8.02 -9.77 -8.39
CA ILE A 19 -6.83 -9.31 -9.09
C ILE A 19 -6.24 -8.15 -8.31
N ILE A 20 -5.05 -8.36 -7.76
CA ILE A 20 -4.32 -7.39 -6.96
C ILE A 20 -3.31 -6.66 -7.84
N TYR A 21 -3.32 -5.34 -7.80
CA TYR A 21 -2.34 -4.52 -8.49
C TYR A 21 -1.39 -3.89 -7.47
N GLU A 22 -0.13 -4.33 -7.49
CA GLU A 22 0.97 -3.66 -6.77
C GLU A 22 1.56 -2.64 -7.74
N ALA A 23 1.08 -1.39 -7.63
CA ALA A 23 1.29 -0.37 -8.65
C ALA A 23 2.70 0.24 -8.65
N PHE A 24 3.42 0.16 -7.53
CA PHE A 24 4.74 0.79 -7.39
C PHE A 24 5.80 -0.29 -7.26
N TYR A 25 6.39 -0.63 -8.38
CA TYR A 25 7.23 -1.83 -8.54
C TYR A 25 8.37 -1.92 -7.51
N GLY A 26 9.09 -0.82 -7.28
CA GLY A 26 10.23 -0.84 -6.39
C GLY A 26 11.31 -1.82 -6.88
N ASP A 27 11.62 -2.81 -6.04
CA ASP A 27 12.55 -3.88 -6.39
C ASP A 27 11.87 -5.21 -6.78
N GLY A 28 10.54 -5.20 -6.87
CA GLY A 28 9.76 -6.39 -7.23
C GLY A 28 9.36 -7.29 -6.07
N THR A 29 9.90 -7.08 -4.87
CA THR A 29 9.66 -8.02 -3.75
C THR A 29 8.25 -7.92 -3.17
N SER A 30 7.65 -6.73 -3.16
CA SER A 30 6.31 -6.54 -2.59
C SER A 30 5.26 -7.39 -3.30
N GLY A 31 5.29 -7.43 -4.64
CA GLY A 31 4.38 -8.27 -5.41
C GLY A 31 4.60 -9.76 -5.15
N GLU A 32 5.85 -10.19 -5.02
CA GLU A 32 6.17 -11.58 -4.67
C GLU A 32 5.65 -11.95 -3.29
N TYR A 33 5.75 -11.05 -2.31
CA TYR A 33 5.20 -11.28 -0.97
C TYR A 33 3.68 -11.48 -1.00
N LEU A 34 2.97 -10.67 -1.79
CA LEU A 34 1.52 -10.83 -1.94
C LEU A 34 1.15 -12.19 -2.56
N LYS A 35 1.92 -12.67 -3.54
CA LYS A 35 1.74 -14.01 -4.09
C LYS A 35 1.97 -15.10 -3.04
N GLU A 36 3.03 -14.97 -2.25
CA GLU A 36 3.35 -15.92 -1.17
C GLU A 36 2.26 -15.98 -0.10
N LEU A 37 1.53 -14.88 0.11
CA LEU A 37 0.40 -14.83 1.04
C LEU A 37 -0.87 -15.48 0.48
N GLY A 38 -0.84 -15.99 -0.73
CA GLY A 38 -1.94 -16.72 -1.33
C GLY A 38 -2.79 -15.95 -2.32
N CYS A 39 -2.42 -14.72 -2.68
CA CYS A 39 -3.11 -13.99 -3.74
C CYS A 39 -2.93 -14.70 -5.07
N LYS A 40 -4.03 -15.11 -5.70
CA LYS A 40 -3.98 -15.92 -6.91
C LYS A 40 -3.46 -15.17 -8.13
N LYS A 41 -3.76 -13.87 -8.22
CA LYS A 41 -3.30 -13.03 -9.32
C LYS A 41 -2.80 -11.69 -8.78
N VAL A 42 -1.52 -11.44 -8.99
CA VAL A 42 -0.87 -10.19 -8.62
C VAL A 42 -0.24 -9.60 -9.87
N ILE A 43 -0.65 -8.39 -10.24
CA ILE A 43 -0.03 -7.63 -11.31
C ILE A 43 1.06 -6.79 -10.68
N HIS A 44 2.30 -7.07 -11.00
CA HIS A 44 3.46 -6.39 -10.45
C HIS A 44 4.49 -6.20 -11.56
N GLU A 45 4.30 -5.18 -12.35
CA GLU A 45 5.09 -4.86 -13.53
C GLU A 45 5.50 -3.40 -13.50
N MET A 46 6.57 -3.07 -14.23
CA MET A 46 7.05 -1.70 -14.34
C MET A 46 6.16 -0.90 -15.29
N ILE A 47 4.96 -0.56 -14.83
CA ILE A 47 3.96 0.22 -15.57
C ILE A 47 3.88 1.61 -14.96
N ASP A 48 3.80 2.64 -15.79
CA ASP A 48 3.53 3.99 -15.31
C ASP A 48 2.09 4.07 -14.79
N PHE A 49 1.95 4.24 -13.49
CA PHE A 49 0.64 4.34 -12.84
C PHE A 49 -0.24 5.46 -13.39
N PHE A 50 0.36 6.50 -13.94
CA PHE A 50 -0.36 7.66 -14.46
C PHE A 50 -0.76 7.54 -15.95
N ASP A 51 -0.35 6.46 -16.61
CA ASP A 51 -0.68 6.23 -18.01
C ASP A 51 -2.00 5.46 -18.15
N ASP A 52 -3.03 6.11 -18.66
CA ASP A 52 -4.35 5.48 -18.85
C ASP A 52 -4.32 4.34 -19.88
N ILE A 53 -3.37 4.37 -20.81
CA ILE A 53 -3.29 3.39 -21.90
C ILE A 53 -2.76 2.05 -21.39
N THR A 54 -1.74 2.09 -20.54
CA THR A 54 -1.06 0.89 -20.02
C THR A 54 -1.58 0.42 -18.68
N LEU A 55 -2.47 1.19 -18.03
CA LEU A 55 -3.05 0.83 -16.74
C LEU A 55 -3.76 -0.52 -16.86
N PRO A 56 -3.40 -1.54 -16.03
CA PRO A 56 -4.01 -2.85 -16.13
C PRO A 56 -5.44 -2.86 -15.58
N GLU A 57 -6.23 -3.84 -16.02
CA GLU A 57 -7.49 -4.15 -15.34
C GLU A 57 -7.18 -4.86 -14.03
N TYR A 58 -7.71 -4.32 -12.92
CA TYR A 58 -7.50 -4.88 -11.59
C TYR A 58 -8.73 -4.69 -10.71
N ASP A 59 -8.80 -5.45 -9.62
CA ASP A 59 -9.88 -5.33 -8.64
C ASP A 59 -9.48 -4.45 -7.46
N ILE A 60 -8.28 -4.64 -6.92
CA ILE A 60 -7.80 -3.94 -5.73
C ILE A 60 -6.35 -3.53 -5.95
N LEU A 61 -6.03 -2.28 -5.63
CA LEU A 61 -4.65 -1.82 -5.60
C LEU A 61 -4.11 -1.96 -4.17
N ILE A 62 -2.99 -2.67 -4.01
CA ILE A 62 -2.32 -2.81 -2.72
C ILE A 62 -0.86 -2.43 -2.90
N SER A 63 -0.42 -1.38 -2.23
CA SER A 63 0.93 -0.90 -2.42
C SER A 63 1.44 -0.02 -1.29
N ASN A 64 2.75 0.13 -1.24
CA ASN A 64 3.43 1.15 -0.46
C ASN A 64 3.66 2.36 -1.38
N CYS A 65 2.95 3.45 -1.11
CA CYS A 65 2.98 4.64 -1.95
C CYS A 65 4.33 5.39 -1.82
N PRO A 66 4.97 5.77 -2.95
CA PRO A 66 6.13 6.68 -2.89
C PRO A 66 5.72 8.01 -2.27
N PHE A 67 6.36 8.37 -1.15
CA PHE A 67 5.93 9.54 -0.35
C PHE A 67 6.08 10.85 -1.09
N SER A 68 7.07 10.99 -1.95
CA SER A 68 7.30 12.19 -2.74
C SER A 68 6.21 12.48 -3.77
N LYS A 69 5.42 11.47 -4.15
CA LYS A 69 4.33 11.57 -5.12
C LYS A 69 2.96 11.32 -4.51
N SER A 70 2.85 11.36 -3.18
CA SER A 70 1.61 11.04 -2.47
C SER A 70 0.42 11.85 -2.96
N LYS A 71 0.60 13.14 -3.18
CA LYS A 71 -0.47 14.04 -3.62
C LYS A 71 -1.06 13.59 -4.95
N GLU A 72 -0.23 13.43 -5.97
CA GLU A 72 -0.64 13.04 -7.31
C GLU A 72 -1.28 11.66 -7.31
N ILE A 73 -0.72 10.74 -6.53
CA ILE A 73 -1.23 9.38 -6.40
C ILE A 73 -2.62 9.38 -5.77
N MET A 74 -2.84 10.13 -4.70
CA MET A 74 -4.14 10.15 -4.01
C MET A 74 -5.23 10.74 -4.91
N TYR A 75 -4.96 11.81 -5.65
CA TYR A 75 -5.90 12.35 -6.62
C TYR A 75 -6.23 11.34 -7.72
N ARG A 76 -5.21 10.64 -8.23
CA ARG A 76 -5.40 9.58 -9.23
C ARG A 76 -6.26 8.44 -8.70
N LEU A 77 -6.00 7.98 -7.48
CA LEU A 77 -6.76 6.90 -6.85
C LEU A 77 -8.23 7.25 -6.68
N LEU A 78 -8.53 8.50 -6.31
CA LEU A 78 -9.92 8.95 -6.22
C LEU A 78 -10.59 8.95 -7.60
N LYS A 79 -9.89 9.40 -8.63
CA LYS A 79 -10.40 9.40 -10.01
C LYS A 79 -10.68 7.99 -10.52
N LEU A 80 -9.80 7.03 -10.22
CA LEU A 80 -9.99 5.62 -10.60
C LEU A 80 -11.17 4.98 -9.88
N ASP A 81 -11.48 5.44 -8.68
CA ASP A 81 -12.64 5.03 -7.89
C ASP A 81 -12.72 3.51 -7.65
N LYS A 82 -11.58 2.86 -7.51
CA LYS A 82 -11.46 1.43 -7.24
C LYS A 82 -10.92 1.18 -5.83
N PRO A 83 -11.23 0.00 -5.24
CA PRO A 83 -10.72 -0.35 -3.93
C PRO A 83 -9.19 -0.30 -3.85
N PHE A 84 -8.68 0.17 -2.71
CA PHE A 84 -7.24 0.13 -2.46
C PHE A 84 -6.92 -0.07 -0.98
N ILE A 85 -5.73 -0.59 -0.73
CA ILE A 85 -5.04 -0.56 0.56
C ILE A 85 -3.66 0.02 0.29
N ILE A 86 -3.34 1.16 0.86
CA ILE A 86 -2.02 1.76 0.70
C ILE A 86 -1.39 2.10 2.03
N LEU A 87 -0.07 1.91 2.09
CA LEU A 87 0.76 2.35 3.21
C LEU A 87 1.22 3.77 2.99
N LEU A 88 0.98 4.63 3.97
CA LEU A 88 1.48 6.00 4.02
C LEU A 88 1.78 6.37 5.46
N PRO A 89 2.68 7.34 5.70
CA PRO A 89 2.88 7.85 7.05
C PRO A 89 1.58 8.31 7.70
N SER A 90 1.43 8.04 8.99
CA SER A 90 0.24 8.43 9.75
C SER A 90 0.03 9.95 9.76
N ALA A 91 1.12 10.73 9.73
CA ALA A 91 1.06 12.19 9.67
C ALA A 91 0.39 12.72 8.40
N LYS A 92 0.24 11.90 7.36
CA LYS A 92 -0.40 12.32 6.11
C LYS A 92 -1.92 12.42 6.21
N ILE A 93 -2.54 11.89 7.26
CA ILE A 93 -4.01 11.86 7.40
C ILE A 93 -4.64 13.26 7.31
N ASN A 94 -3.97 14.29 7.80
CA ASN A 94 -4.49 15.66 7.81
C ASN A 94 -4.01 16.50 6.61
N THR A 95 -3.44 15.88 5.60
CA THR A 95 -3.05 16.60 4.38
C THR A 95 -4.27 16.89 3.51
N SER A 96 -4.15 17.90 2.64
CA SER A 96 -5.22 18.25 1.70
C SER A 96 -5.59 17.08 0.78
N TYR A 97 -4.63 16.26 0.41
CA TYR A 97 -4.84 15.15 -0.52
C TYR A 97 -5.37 13.87 0.15
N LEU A 98 -5.30 13.72 1.47
CA LEU A 98 -6.05 12.71 2.20
C LEU A 98 -7.47 13.20 2.51
N ARG A 99 -7.63 14.47 2.75
CA ARG A 99 -8.95 15.07 3.04
C ARG A 99 -9.93 15.00 1.87
N ILE A 100 -9.46 14.80 0.64
CA ILE A 100 -10.36 14.55 -0.51
C ILE A 100 -11.23 13.30 -0.33
N PHE A 101 -10.83 12.38 0.55
CA PHE A 101 -11.59 11.16 0.86
C PHE A 101 -12.54 11.30 2.06
N LYS A 102 -12.64 12.46 2.68
CA LYS A 102 -13.39 12.67 3.93
C LYS A 102 -14.86 12.25 3.85
N ASP A 103 -15.48 12.37 2.67
CA ASP A 103 -16.89 12.04 2.45
C ASP A 103 -17.09 10.65 1.81
N PHE A 104 -16.04 9.86 1.68
CA PHE A 104 -16.02 8.59 0.95
C PHE A 104 -15.75 7.36 1.82
N ASN A 105 -15.93 7.47 3.13
CA ASN A 105 -15.75 6.36 4.07
C ASN A 105 -14.36 5.70 3.97
N LEU A 106 -13.31 6.51 4.05
CA LEU A 106 -11.94 6.02 4.14
C LEU A 106 -11.77 5.28 5.49
N GLN A 107 -11.31 4.04 5.43
CA GLN A 107 -11.06 3.23 6.62
C GLN A 107 -9.56 3.10 6.87
N ILE A 108 -9.17 2.90 8.11
CA ILE A 108 -7.77 2.88 8.52
C ILE A 108 -7.48 1.63 9.34
N ILE A 109 -6.40 0.92 8.99
CA ILE A 109 -5.85 -0.15 9.80
C ILE A 109 -4.58 0.38 10.45
N ILE A 110 -4.50 0.29 11.76
CA ILE A 110 -3.37 0.79 12.56
C ILE A 110 -2.50 -0.41 12.98
N PRO A 111 -1.24 -0.47 12.52
CA PRO A 111 -0.33 -1.53 12.93
C PRO A 111 -0.08 -1.50 14.44
N ARG A 112 0.09 -2.67 15.05
CA ARG A 112 0.48 -2.76 16.46
C ARG A 112 1.85 -2.17 16.72
N LYS A 113 2.78 -2.40 15.81
CA LYS A 113 4.16 -1.91 15.89
C LYS A 113 4.50 -1.10 14.66
N ARG A 114 5.45 -0.18 14.82
CA ARG A 114 5.96 0.61 13.69
C ARG A 114 6.54 -0.31 12.62
N ILE A 115 6.18 -0.03 11.36
CA ILE A 115 6.75 -0.74 10.22
C ILE A 115 8.09 -0.11 9.88
N HIS A 116 9.14 -0.93 9.80
CA HIS A 116 10.47 -0.48 9.44
C HIS A 116 10.78 -0.92 8.01
N PHE A 117 10.86 0.06 7.11
CA PHE A 117 11.13 -0.22 5.70
C PHE A 117 12.61 -0.53 5.50
N GLU A 118 12.87 -1.49 4.64
CA GLU A 118 14.22 -1.91 4.30
C GLU A 118 14.81 -1.01 3.21
N LYS A 119 16.08 -0.62 3.36
CA LYS A 119 16.85 0.00 2.29
C LYS A 119 17.76 -1.07 1.69
N LYS A 120 17.58 -1.33 0.40
CA LYS A 120 18.42 -2.29 -0.32
C LYS A 120 19.11 -1.61 -1.49
N ILE A 121 20.39 -1.89 -1.64
CA ILE A 121 21.19 -1.50 -2.80
C ILE A 121 21.67 -2.79 -3.45
N ASN A 122 21.35 -2.99 -4.74
CA ASN A 122 21.67 -4.22 -5.47
C ASN A 122 21.18 -5.49 -4.75
N GLY A 123 19.97 -5.41 -4.14
CA GLY A 123 19.37 -6.54 -3.44
C GLY A 123 19.90 -6.81 -2.05
N LYS A 124 20.84 -5.99 -1.55
CA LYS A 124 21.45 -6.15 -0.22
C LYS A 124 21.24 -4.93 0.64
N THR A 125 21.08 -5.16 1.95
CA THR A 125 21.05 -4.07 2.93
C THR A 125 22.46 -3.49 3.06
N PRO A 126 22.63 -2.15 2.92
CA PRO A 126 23.94 -1.54 3.08
C PRO A 126 24.53 -1.77 4.47
N ASP A 127 25.85 -1.92 4.54
CA ASP A 127 26.58 -2.03 5.80
C ASP A 127 26.29 -0.82 6.70
N GLY A 128 26.03 -1.09 7.97
CA GLY A 128 25.71 -0.05 8.95
C GLY A 128 24.30 0.51 8.86
N TRP A 129 23.48 0.04 7.93
CA TRP A 129 22.09 0.45 7.84
C TRP A 129 21.29 -0.16 8.99
N LYS A 130 20.57 0.70 9.72
CA LYS A 130 19.60 0.25 10.73
C LYS A 130 18.21 0.35 10.11
N ASN A 131 17.48 -0.76 10.05
CA ASN A 131 16.10 -0.81 9.55
C ASN A 131 15.14 -0.13 10.54
N ALA A 132 15.41 1.14 10.88
CA ALA A 132 14.62 1.89 11.85
C ALA A 132 14.03 3.12 11.18
N CYS A 133 12.70 3.17 11.11
CA CYS A 133 11.97 4.37 10.70
C CYS A 133 11.70 5.25 11.91
N ASN A 134 11.66 6.56 11.68
CA ASN A 134 11.33 7.55 12.71
C ASN A 134 9.87 8.03 12.59
N PHE A 135 9.04 7.34 11.84
CA PHE A 135 7.62 7.67 11.63
C PHE A 135 6.77 6.42 11.64
N ASP A 136 5.50 6.60 11.97
CA ASP A 136 4.49 5.54 11.90
C ASP A 136 3.74 5.58 10.58
N CYS A 137 3.30 4.42 10.10
CA CYS A 137 2.45 4.29 8.92
C CYS A 137 1.10 3.71 9.30
N PHE A 138 0.08 4.13 8.55
CA PHE A 138 -1.24 3.50 8.56
C PHE A 138 -1.49 2.82 7.21
N TYR A 139 -2.36 1.79 7.24
CA TYR A 139 -2.96 1.28 6.01
C TYR A 139 -4.23 2.07 5.75
N TYR A 140 -4.24 2.85 4.68
CA TYR A 140 -5.43 3.60 4.26
C TYR A 140 -6.21 2.74 3.28
N CYS A 141 -7.49 2.50 3.59
CA CYS A 141 -8.33 1.55 2.85
C CYS A 141 -9.56 2.26 2.28
N TYR A 142 -9.81 2.04 1.01
CA TYR A 142 -10.93 2.62 0.28
C TYR A 142 -11.74 1.51 -0.37
N LYS A 143 -13.06 1.54 -0.19
CA LYS A 143 -13.99 0.53 -0.74
C LYS A 143 -13.64 -0.92 -0.39
N MET A 144 -12.96 -1.15 0.73
CA MET A 144 -12.63 -2.49 1.20
C MET A 144 -13.73 -3.09 2.08
N ASN A 145 -14.68 -2.27 2.54
CA ASN A 145 -15.82 -2.69 3.37
C ASN A 145 -15.37 -3.46 4.61
N LEU A 146 -14.41 -2.88 5.33
CA LEU A 146 -13.89 -3.47 6.56
C LEU A 146 -14.94 -3.39 7.68
N PRO A 147 -14.86 -4.28 8.70
CA PRO A 147 -15.88 -4.33 9.76
C PRO A 147 -15.96 -3.06 10.61
N ASN A 148 -14.89 -2.29 10.70
CA ASN A 148 -14.85 -1.02 11.44
C ASN A 148 -14.08 0.03 10.66
N ASP A 149 -14.36 1.30 10.91
CA ASP A 149 -13.68 2.40 10.22
C ASP A 149 -12.23 2.56 10.68
N ILE A 150 -11.96 2.22 11.94
CA ILE A 150 -10.62 2.16 12.50
C ILE A 150 -10.40 0.77 13.08
N ILE A 151 -9.37 0.10 12.58
CA ILE A 151 -9.00 -1.24 13.04
C ILE A 151 -7.63 -1.17 13.70
N TRP A 152 -7.56 -1.56 14.97
CA TRP A 152 -6.31 -1.68 15.71
C TRP A 152 -5.82 -3.12 15.60
N LEU A 153 -4.69 -3.33 14.95
CA LEU A 153 -4.10 -4.68 14.89
C LEU A 153 -3.54 -5.08 16.25
N GLU A 154 -3.84 -6.30 16.66
CA GLU A 154 -3.40 -6.88 17.93
C GLU A 154 -1.96 -7.44 17.88
#